data_f8c1a8683463ceadb755760c7068153f
#
_entry.id   f8c1a8683463ceadb755760c7068153f
#
_cell.length_a   1.000
_cell.length_b   1.000
_cell.length_c   1.000
_cell.angle_alpha   90.00
_cell.angle_beta   90.00
_cell.angle_gamma   90.00
#
_symmetry.space_group_name_H-M   'P 1'
#
loop_
_entity.id
_entity.type
_entity.pdbx_description
1 polymer ?
#
loop_
_entity_poly.entity_id
_entity_poly.type
_entity_poly.pdbx_seq_one_letter_code
_entity_poly.pdbx_strand_id
1 'polypeptide(L)'
;NPTMGETVVVIGLGLIGLITAELLMANGCEVIGFDYDQTKVDIAKTKGIKAVNLSDGADQVKIVEDYTNGIGADGVIITASNKANDIISNSAKMSRKRGRIILIGVIGLDISRADFYEKELSFQVSCSYGPGRYDDDYEQKGHDYPMPYVRWTEKRNFQTVLAAMANGKLDVTPLITEEIP
;
A
#
# COMPACT_ATOMS: atom_id res chain seq x y z
N ASN A 1 2.78 -9.37 5.05
CA ASN A 1 1.39 -9.61 5.49
C ASN A 1 1.06 -8.66 6.62
N PRO A 2 0.19 -7.64 6.42
CA PRO A 2 -0.27 -6.77 7.49
C PRO A 2 -1.07 -7.57 8.53
N THR A 3 -0.95 -7.19 9.79
CA THR A 3 -1.70 -7.79 10.90
C THR A 3 -2.51 -6.74 11.64
N MET A 4 -3.55 -7.17 12.34
CA MET A 4 -4.42 -6.29 13.12
C MET A 4 -3.60 -5.44 14.11
N GLY A 5 -3.88 -4.15 14.17
CA GLY A 5 -3.21 -3.20 15.06
C GLY A 5 -1.92 -2.59 14.50
N GLU A 6 -1.45 -3.03 13.32
CA GLU A 6 -0.31 -2.37 12.66
C GLU A 6 -0.68 -0.99 12.12
N THR A 7 0.26 -0.06 12.18
CA THR A 7 0.18 1.23 11.47
C THR A 7 0.87 1.09 10.11
N VAL A 8 0.10 1.29 9.05
CA VAL A 8 0.59 1.19 7.67
C VAL A 8 0.42 2.51 6.94
N VAL A 9 1.49 2.98 6.32
CA VAL A 9 1.47 4.17 5.46
C VAL A 9 1.21 3.78 4.01
N VAL A 10 0.34 4.52 3.33
CA VAL A 10 0.09 4.40 1.89
C VAL A 10 0.50 5.70 1.21
N ILE A 11 1.50 5.63 0.32
CA ILE A 11 1.99 6.76 -0.46
C ILE A 11 1.41 6.71 -1.87
N GLY A 12 0.60 7.71 -2.20
CA GLY A 12 -0.23 7.76 -3.40
C GLY A 12 -1.65 7.27 -3.13
N LEU A 13 -2.63 8.17 -3.23
CA LEU A 13 -4.05 7.90 -2.98
C LEU A 13 -4.87 7.87 -4.28
N GLY A 14 -4.25 7.39 -5.37
CA GLY A 14 -4.97 7.01 -6.58
C GLY A 14 -5.84 5.76 -6.35
N LEU A 15 -6.41 5.22 -7.42
CA LEU A 15 -7.31 4.04 -7.35
C LEU A 15 -6.69 2.88 -6.54
N ILE A 16 -5.45 2.49 -6.87
CA ILE A 16 -4.75 1.39 -6.18
C ILE A 16 -4.51 1.73 -4.70
N GLY A 17 -4.09 2.97 -4.41
CA GLY A 17 -3.81 3.40 -3.04
C GLY A 17 -5.06 3.42 -2.16
N LEU A 18 -6.17 3.95 -2.65
CA LEU A 18 -7.44 3.98 -1.93
C LEU A 18 -7.98 2.59 -1.64
N ILE A 19 -7.99 1.70 -2.64
CA ILE A 19 -8.38 0.28 -2.45
C ILE A 19 -7.46 -0.42 -1.45
N THR A 20 -6.15 -0.20 -1.55
CA THR A 20 -5.18 -0.75 -0.59
C THR A 20 -5.46 -0.28 0.83
N ALA A 21 -5.72 1.01 1.02
CA ALA A 21 -6.02 1.58 2.33
C ALA A 21 -7.29 1.00 2.94
N GLU A 22 -8.38 0.88 2.17
CA GLU A 22 -9.62 0.25 2.64
C GLU A 22 -9.43 -1.23 3.02
N LEU A 23 -8.68 -1.99 2.22
CA LEU A 23 -8.38 -3.39 2.53
C LEU A 23 -7.52 -3.53 3.80
N LEU A 24 -6.58 -2.63 4.03
CA LEU A 24 -5.79 -2.56 5.26
C LEU A 24 -6.68 -2.29 6.47
N MET A 25 -7.56 -1.29 6.39
CA MET A 25 -8.54 -0.98 7.45
C MET A 25 -9.48 -2.15 7.70
N ALA A 26 -9.98 -2.81 6.66
CA ALA A 26 -10.81 -4.01 6.76
C ALA A 26 -10.08 -5.18 7.46
N ASN A 27 -8.74 -5.20 7.39
CA ASN A 27 -7.87 -6.16 8.09
C ASN A 27 -7.49 -5.70 9.52
N GLY A 28 -7.99 -4.55 9.97
CA GLY A 28 -7.76 -4.02 11.32
C GLY A 28 -6.46 -3.24 11.49
N CYS A 29 -5.89 -2.74 10.40
CA CYS A 29 -4.73 -1.85 10.45
C CYS A 29 -5.17 -0.38 10.61
N GLU A 30 -4.33 0.42 11.25
CA GLU A 30 -4.40 1.88 11.20
C GLU A 30 -3.72 2.36 9.92
N VAL A 31 -4.36 3.26 9.17
CA VAL A 31 -3.83 3.70 7.87
C VAL A 31 -3.60 5.21 7.85
N ILE A 32 -2.39 5.60 7.44
CA ILE A 32 -2.04 6.99 7.12
C ILE A 32 -1.79 7.07 5.61
N GLY A 33 -2.48 7.98 4.93
CA GLY A 33 -2.36 8.17 3.49
C GLY A 33 -1.70 9.50 3.13
N PHE A 34 -0.85 9.51 2.13
CA PHE A 34 -0.22 10.72 1.59
C PHE A 34 -0.44 10.85 0.09
N ASP A 35 -0.84 12.04 -0.35
CA ASP A 35 -0.90 12.42 -1.76
C ASP A 35 -0.64 13.93 -1.91
N TYR A 36 -0.31 14.38 -3.11
CA TYR A 36 -0.20 15.79 -3.47
C TYR A 36 -1.50 16.37 -4.01
N ASP A 37 -2.46 15.54 -4.39
CA ASP A 37 -3.75 15.92 -4.93
C ASP A 37 -4.80 16.01 -3.82
N GLN A 38 -5.31 17.23 -3.57
CA GLN A 38 -6.30 17.48 -2.53
C GLN A 38 -7.59 16.68 -2.74
N THR A 39 -8.02 16.49 -3.99
CA THR A 39 -9.24 15.72 -4.29
C THR A 39 -9.12 14.27 -3.81
N LYS A 40 -7.96 13.63 -4.01
CA LYS A 40 -7.70 12.27 -3.55
C LYS A 40 -7.62 12.19 -2.03
N VAL A 41 -6.99 13.20 -1.41
CA VAL A 41 -6.93 13.32 0.05
C VAL A 41 -8.34 13.45 0.64
N ASP A 42 -9.21 14.24 0.03
CA ASP A 42 -10.57 14.42 0.50
C ASP A 42 -11.40 13.14 0.34
N ILE A 43 -11.27 12.43 -0.77
CA ILE A 43 -11.89 11.10 -0.95
C ILE A 43 -11.41 10.13 0.13
N ALA A 44 -10.11 10.08 0.39
CA ALA A 44 -9.55 9.23 1.44
C ALA A 44 -10.14 9.54 2.83
N LYS A 45 -10.29 10.82 3.15
CA LYS A 45 -10.89 11.26 4.42
C LYS A 45 -12.36 10.83 4.55
N THR A 46 -13.15 10.87 3.47
CA THR A 46 -14.56 10.39 3.51
C THR A 46 -14.65 8.89 3.83
N LYS A 47 -13.60 8.14 3.52
CA LYS A 47 -13.48 6.70 3.82
C LYS A 47 -12.89 6.42 5.22
N GLY A 48 -12.63 7.45 6.03
CA GLY A 48 -12.05 7.31 7.36
C GLY A 48 -10.53 7.13 7.40
N ILE A 49 -9.84 7.30 6.28
CA ILE A 49 -8.38 7.23 6.20
C ILE A 49 -7.79 8.55 6.73
N LYS A 50 -6.76 8.49 7.56
CA LYS A 50 -5.98 9.67 7.96
C LYS A 50 -5.12 10.15 6.80
N ALA A 51 -5.69 10.98 5.93
CA ALA A 51 -5.03 11.44 4.72
C ALA A 51 -4.50 12.86 4.87
N VAL A 52 -3.28 13.09 4.35
CA VAL A 52 -2.58 14.37 4.39
C VAL A 52 -2.11 14.77 3.00
N ASN A 53 -2.34 16.03 2.66
CA ASN A 53 -1.81 16.64 1.45
C ASN A 53 -0.35 17.07 1.66
N LEU A 54 0.53 16.69 0.74
CA LEU A 54 1.95 17.05 0.80
C LEU A 54 2.30 18.31 0.00
N SER A 55 1.37 18.90 -0.78
CA SER A 55 1.62 20.09 -1.58
C SER A 55 1.97 21.33 -0.74
N ASP A 56 1.51 21.37 0.49
CA ASP A 56 1.78 22.48 1.44
C ASP A 56 3.10 22.32 2.20
N GLY A 57 3.95 21.36 1.81
CA GLY A 57 5.24 21.12 2.45
C GLY A 57 5.16 20.37 3.78
N ALA A 58 4.08 19.63 4.03
CA ALA A 58 3.93 18.83 5.24
C ALA A 58 5.03 17.76 5.35
N ASP A 59 5.66 17.66 6.52
CA ASP A 59 6.70 16.66 6.80
C ASP A 59 6.05 15.31 7.12
N GLN A 60 6.03 14.42 6.12
CA GLN A 60 5.44 13.10 6.24
C GLN A 60 6.12 12.22 7.29
N VAL A 61 7.44 12.36 7.48
CA VAL A 61 8.18 11.58 8.49
C VAL A 61 7.73 11.98 9.88
N LYS A 62 7.71 13.30 10.15
CA LYS A 62 7.26 13.82 11.43
C LYS A 62 5.81 13.47 11.74
N ILE A 63 4.93 13.54 10.76
CA ILE A 63 3.51 13.17 10.94
C ILE A 63 3.38 11.72 11.38
N VAL A 64 4.13 10.79 10.76
CA VAL A 64 4.10 9.37 11.15
C VAL A 64 4.72 9.16 12.53
N GLU A 65 5.84 9.83 12.83
CA GLU A 65 6.46 9.79 14.16
C GLU A 65 5.50 10.27 15.26
N ASP A 66 4.87 11.41 15.06
CA ASP A 66 3.92 11.97 16.03
C ASP A 66 2.70 11.03 16.21
N TYR A 67 2.20 10.43 15.11
CA TYR A 67 1.08 9.50 15.19
C TYR A 67 1.42 8.19 15.91
N THR A 68 2.63 7.70 15.73
CA THR A 68 3.09 6.43 16.30
C THR A 68 3.86 6.59 17.62
N ASN A 69 3.82 7.77 18.25
CA ASN A 69 4.56 8.10 19.48
C ASN A 69 6.07 7.84 19.34
N GLY A 70 6.64 8.16 18.20
CA GLY A 70 8.07 8.01 17.91
C GLY A 70 8.51 6.61 17.47
N ILE A 71 7.59 5.64 17.38
CA ILE A 71 7.92 4.25 17.01
C ILE A 71 8.16 4.13 15.50
N GLY A 72 7.35 4.79 14.68
CA GLY A 72 7.33 4.66 13.23
C GLY A 72 6.35 3.61 12.71
N ALA A 73 6.11 3.60 11.41
CA ALA A 73 5.16 2.71 10.76
C ALA A 73 5.66 1.26 10.68
N ASP A 74 4.77 0.29 10.85
CA ASP A 74 5.03 -1.15 10.66
C ASP A 74 5.29 -1.48 9.20
N GLY A 75 4.60 -0.80 8.30
CA GLY A 75 4.76 -0.96 6.87
C GLY A 75 4.51 0.33 6.09
N VAL A 76 5.19 0.46 4.96
CA VAL A 76 4.95 1.52 3.98
C VAL A 76 4.65 0.88 2.64
N ILE A 77 3.53 1.23 2.03
CA ILE A 77 3.13 0.76 0.70
C ILE A 77 3.16 1.94 -0.26
N ILE A 78 3.98 1.85 -1.29
CA ILE A 78 4.18 2.90 -2.28
C ILE A 78 3.40 2.53 -3.54
N THR A 79 2.29 3.22 -3.77
CA THR A 79 1.43 3.09 -4.96
C THR A 79 1.60 4.26 -5.94
N ALA A 80 2.36 5.28 -5.53
CA ALA A 80 2.66 6.44 -6.34
C ALA A 80 3.56 6.11 -7.54
N SER A 81 3.39 6.86 -8.62
CA SER A 81 4.29 6.84 -9.77
C SER A 81 4.96 8.20 -9.90
N ASN A 82 6.25 8.27 -9.57
CA ASN A 82 7.07 9.47 -9.64
C ASN A 82 8.55 9.08 -9.78
N LYS A 83 9.32 9.81 -10.56
CA LYS A 83 10.75 9.54 -10.74
C LYS A 83 11.65 10.05 -9.59
N ALA A 84 11.06 10.66 -8.56
CA ALA A 84 11.80 11.16 -7.41
C ALA A 84 12.38 10.02 -6.55
N ASN A 85 13.60 10.23 -6.05
CA ASN A 85 14.29 9.25 -5.19
C ASN A 85 14.03 9.46 -3.69
N ASP A 86 13.48 10.61 -3.31
CA ASP A 86 13.18 10.95 -1.91
C ASP A 86 12.08 10.11 -1.28
N ILE A 87 11.17 9.56 -2.10
CA ILE A 87 10.07 8.70 -1.64
C ILE A 87 10.61 7.49 -0.89
N ILE A 88 11.64 6.81 -1.42
CA ILE A 88 12.19 5.62 -0.77
C ILE A 88 12.94 5.96 0.52
N SER A 89 13.70 7.06 0.54
CA SER A 89 14.39 7.55 1.74
C SER A 89 13.39 7.96 2.83
N ASN A 90 12.35 8.72 2.48
CA ASN A 90 11.30 9.10 3.43
C ASN A 90 10.53 7.88 3.95
N SER A 91 10.26 6.89 3.09
CA SER A 91 9.66 5.62 3.51
C SER A 91 10.50 4.88 4.55
N ALA A 92 11.83 4.87 4.36
CA ALA A 92 12.74 4.28 5.33
C ALA A 92 12.76 5.06 6.66
N LYS A 93 12.81 6.40 6.59
CA LYS A 93 12.83 7.26 7.79
C LYS A 93 11.56 7.11 8.63
N MET A 94 10.37 7.05 8.01
CA MET A 94 9.11 6.90 8.74
C MET A 94 8.81 5.47 9.20
N SER A 95 9.55 4.47 8.74
CA SER A 95 9.39 3.08 9.18
C SER A 95 9.99 2.86 10.57
N ARG A 96 9.35 2.01 11.38
CA ARG A 96 9.96 1.50 12.61
C ARG A 96 11.14 0.56 12.33
N LYS A 97 11.90 0.20 13.34
CA LYS A 97 12.89 -0.88 13.22
C LYS A 97 12.23 -2.17 12.76
N ARG A 98 12.87 -2.87 11.81
CA ARG A 98 12.37 -4.08 11.16
C ARG A 98 11.03 -3.90 10.44
N GLY A 99 10.69 -2.66 10.07
CA GLY A 99 9.56 -2.33 9.23
C GLY A 99 9.75 -2.86 7.80
N ARG A 100 8.68 -2.84 7.03
CA ARG A 100 8.69 -3.32 5.65
C ARG A 100 8.20 -2.25 4.68
N ILE A 101 8.84 -2.18 3.52
CA ILE A 101 8.48 -1.24 2.45
C ILE A 101 8.14 -2.07 1.22
N ILE A 102 6.94 -1.85 0.67
CA ILE A 102 6.45 -2.54 -0.53
C ILE A 102 6.24 -1.53 -1.63
N LEU A 103 6.90 -1.73 -2.75
CA LEU A 103 6.73 -0.91 -3.94
C LEU A 103 5.78 -1.59 -4.93
N ILE A 104 4.67 -0.93 -5.21
CA ILE A 104 3.67 -1.31 -6.22
C ILE A 104 3.78 -0.38 -7.42
N GLY A 105 3.94 0.92 -7.18
CA GLY A 105 4.08 1.94 -8.21
C GLY A 105 5.44 1.95 -8.89
N VAL A 106 5.75 3.04 -9.56
CA VAL A 106 7.03 3.23 -10.26
C VAL A 106 7.72 4.48 -9.72
N ILE A 107 8.84 4.29 -9.01
CA ILE A 107 9.65 5.38 -8.44
C ILE A 107 11.12 5.22 -8.79
N GLY A 108 11.94 6.22 -8.48
CA GLY A 108 13.40 6.08 -8.48
C GLY A 108 13.83 5.11 -7.37
N LEU A 109 14.82 4.26 -7.66
CA LEU A 109 15.33 3.24 -6.72
C LEU A 109 16.78 3.51 -6.33
N ASP A 110 17.08 4.76 -5.98
CA ASP A 110 18.37 5.09 -5.35
C ASP A 110 18.26 4.84 -3.84
N ILE A 111 18.64 3.64 -3.44
CA ILE A 111 18.49 3.15 -2.05
C ILE A 111 19.76 3.47 -1.27
N SER A 112 19.66 4.37 -0.30
CA SER A 112 20.72 4.64 0.65
C SER A 112 20.83 3.50 1.66
N ARG A 113 22.00 2.84 1.70
CA ARG A 113 22.26 1.82 2.72
C ARG A 113 22.09 2.36 4.15
N ALA A 114 22.46 3.61 4.40
CA ALA A 114 22.37 4.22 5.72
C ALA A 114 20.91 4.26 6.23
N ASP A 115 19.95 4.61 5.38
CA ASP A 115 18.53 4.70 5.76
C ASP A 115 17.94 3.33 6.13
N PHE A 116 18.47 2.26 5.58
CA PHE A 116 17.95 0.88 5.78
C PHE A 116 18.69 0.09 6.86
N TYR A 117 20.01 0.27 6.95
CA TYR A 117 20.87 -0.58 7.76
C TYR A 117 20.56 -0.49 9.26
N GLU A 118 20.43 0.72 9.79
CA GLU A 118 20.21 0.92 11.23
C GLU A 118 18.89 0.36 11.73
N LYS A 119 17.88 0.38 10.84
CA LYS A 119 16.53 -0.09 11.15
C LYS A 119 16.27 -1.54 10.70
N GLU A 120 17.23 -2.21 10.06
CA GLU A 120 17.06 -3.58 9.51
C GLU A 120 15.80 -3.69 8.62
N LEU A 121 15.56 -2.71 7.72
CA LEU A 121 14.35 -2.66 6.91
C LEU A 121 14.31 -3.73 5.84
N SER A 122 13.11 -4.25 5.58
CA SER A 122 12.82 -5.09 4.42
C SER A 122 12.24 -4.24 3.29
N PHE A 123 12.72 -4.46 2.06
CA PHE A 123 12.17 -3.83 0.86
C PHE A 123 11.82 -4.90 -0.17
N GLN A 124 10.63 -4.78 -0.75
CA GLN A 124 10.17 -5.70 -1.79
C GLN A 124 9.45 -4.94 -2.89
N VAL A 125 9.76 -5.27 -4.13
CA VAL A 125 8.96 -4.86 -5.29
C VAL A 125 7.85 -5.87 -5.51
N SER A 126 6.61 -5.40 -5.60
CA SER A 126 5.45 -6.24 -5.93
C SER A 126 5.45 -6.57 -7.41
N CYS A 127 5.15 -7.81 -7.74
CA CYS A 127 5.02 -8.26 -9.12
C CYS A 127 3.57 -8.60 -9.44
N SER A 128 2.87 -7.70 -10.13
CA SER A 128 1.49 -7.92 -10.61
C SER A 128 0.59 -8.56 -9.53
N TYR A 129 -0.10 -9.66 -9.86
CA TYR A 129 -0.95 -10.40 -8.93
C TYR A 129 -0.17 -11.38 -8.02
N GLY A 130 1.15 -11.42 -8.13
CA GLY A 130 2.02 -12.24 -7.29
C GLY A 130 2.29 -13.63 -7.85
N PRO A 131 2.24 -14.70 -7.02
CA PRO A 131 2.54 -16.05 -7.44
C PRO A 131 1.75 -16.50 -8.66
N GLY A 132 2.43 -17.13 -9.61
CA GLY A 132 1.87 -17.55 -10.89
C GLY A 132 2.17 -16.59 -12.05
N ARG A 133 2.55 -15.34 -11.76
CA ARG A 133 2.94 -14.39 -12.81
C ARG A 133 4.20 -14.88 -13.52
N TYR A 134 4.16 -14.95 -14.86
CA TYR A 134 5.18 -15.51 -15.73
C TYR A 134 5.38 -17.04 -15.61
N ASP A 135 4.43 -17.76 -15.03
CA ASP A 135 4.39 -19.22 -15.02
C ASP A 135 3.35 -19.70 -16.05
N ASP A 136 3.82 -20.27 -17.15
CA ASP A 136 2.96 -20.73 -18.25
C ASP A 136 1.99 -21.84 -17.82
N ASP A 137 2.36 -22.64 -16.82
CA ASP A 137 1.49 -23.70 -16.30
C ASP A 137 0.28 -23.11 -15.59
N TYR A 138 0.49 -22.01 -14.85
CA TYR A 138 -0.57 -21.25 -14.19
C TYR A 138 -1.36 -20.39 -15.19
N GLU A 139 -0.67 -19.54 -16.00
CA GLU A 139 -1.32 -18.52 -16.83
C GLU A 139 -2.02 -19.10 -18.06
N GLN A 140 -1.40 -20.12 -18.70
CA GLN A 140 -1.89 -20.65 -19.99
C GLN A 140 -2.68 -21.95 -19.83
N LYS A 141 -2.30 -22.79 -18.84
CA LYS A 141 -2.94 -24.09 -18.64
C LYS A 141 -3.96 -24.11 -17.49
N GLY A 142 -4.02 -23.05 -16.68
CA GLY A 142 -4.98 -22.91 -15.59
C GLY A 142 -4.69 -23.80 -14.39
N HIS A 143 -3.48 -24.29 -14.23
CA HIS A 143 -3.09 -25.09 -13.06
C HIS A 143 -2.77 -24.18 -11.88
N ASP A 144 -3.70 -24.10 -10.92
CA ASP A 144 -3.51 -23.29 -9.71
C ASP A 144 -2.59 -23.99 -8.70
N TYR A 145 -1.83 -23.21 -7.95
CA TYR A 145 -0.95 -23.72 -6.90
C TYR A 145 -1.75 -24.32 -5.74
N PRO A 146 -1.26 -25.39 -5.12
CA PRO A 146 -1.89 -25.95 -3.92
C PRO A 146 -1.97 -24.91 -2.79
N MET A 147 -3.16 -24.65 -2.27
CA MET A 147 -3.44 -23.62 -1.26
C MET A 147 -2.56 -23.71 -0.01
N PRO A 148 -2.23 -24.91 0.54
CA PRO A 148 -1.36 -25.01 1.72
C PRO A 148 0.05 -24.42 1.52
N TYR A 149 0.52 -24.34 0.27
CA TYR A 149 1.86 -23.86 -0.05
C TYR A 149 1.88 -22.43 -0.60
N VAL A 150 0.83 -22.05 -1.36
CA VAL A 150 0.69 -20.71 -1.94
C VAL A 150 -0.69 -20.16 -1.62
N ARG A 151 -0.78 -19.35 -0.58
CA ARG A 151 -2.06 -18.83 -0.08
C ARG A 151 -2.74 -17.89 -1.06
N TRP A 152 -1.97 -17.01 -1.72
CA TRP A 152 -2.47 -15.94 -2.57
C TRP A 152 -2.04 -16.14 -4.02
N THR A 153 -3.01 -16.43 -4.88
CA THR A 153 -2.90 -16.46 -6.33
C THR A 153 -3.93 -15.49 -6.92
N GLU A 154 -3.85 -15.16 -8.20
CA GLU A 154 -4.78 -14.22 -8.85
C GLU A 154 -6.24 -14.56 -8.57
N LYS A 155 -6.63 -15.82 -8.79
CA LYS A 155 -8.00 -16.31 -8.54
C LYS A 155 -8.45 -16.05 -7.09
N ARG A 156 -7.59 -16.33 -6.12
CA ARG A 156 -7.90 -16.14 -4.69
C ARG A 156 -7.93 -14.68 -4.30
N ASN A 157 -7.10 -13.85 -4.94
CA ASN A 157 -7.15 -12.41 -4.81
C ASN A 157 -8.50 -11.86 -5.29
N PHE A 158 -8.96 -12.24 -6.49
CA PHE A 158 -10.28 -11.86 -6.99
C PHE A 158 -11.41 -12.29 -6.05
N GLN A 159 -11.42 -13.55 -5.63
CA GLN A 159 -12.43 -14.07 -4.70
C GLN A 159 -12.48 -13.26 -3.40
N THR A 160 -11.33 -12.93 -2.84
CA THR A 160 -11.24 -12.20 -1.57
C THR A 160 -11.69 -10.75 -1.71
N VAL A 161 -11.27 -10.07 -2.79
CA VAL A 161 -11.65 -8.67 -3.05
C VAL A 161 -13.16 -8.57 -3.34
N LEU A 162 -13.71 -9.44 -4.17
CA LEU A 162 -15.16 -9.49 -4.44
C LEU A 162 -15.97 -9.80 -3.18
N ALA A 163 -15.49 -10.69 -2.33
CA ALA A 163 -16.12 -10.96 -1.03
C ALA A 163 -16.07 -9.72 -0.11
N ALA A 164 -14.96 -8.96 -0.12
CA ALA A 164 -14.86 -7.72 0.66
C ALA A 164 -15.87 -6.67 0.17
N MET A 165 -16.06 -6.55 -1.14
CA MET A 165 -17.09 -5.67 -1.74
C MET A 165 -18.51 -6.14 -1.36
N ALA A 166 -18.81 -7.43 -1.51
CA ALA A 166 -20.12 -7.98 -1.18
C ALA A 166 -20.50 -7.83 0.30
N ASN A 167 -19.51 -7.82 1.19
CA ASN A 167 -19.71 -7.67 2.63
C ASN A 167 -19.59 -6.20 3.11
N GLY A 168 -19.52 -5.24 2.20
CA GLY A 168 -19.42 -3.81 2.53
C GLY A 168 -18.11 -3.39 3.21
N LYS A 169 -17.07 -4.22 3.13
CA LYS A 169 -15.73 -3.90 3.68
C LYS A 169 -14.85 -3.11 2.70
N LEU A 170 -15.25 -3.08 1.45
CA LEU A 170 -14.63 -2.32 0.38
C LEU A 170 -15.73 -1.69 -0.47
N ASP A 171 -15.76 -0.36 -0.54
CA ASP A 171 -16.68 0.38 -1.40
C ASP A 171 -15.91 1.09 -2.52
N VAL A 172 -16.02 0.57 -3.73
CA VAL A 172 -15.39 1.14 -4.92
C VAL A 172 -16.29 2.13 -5.65
N THR A 173 -17.56 2.24 -5.28
CA THR A 173 -18.54 3.11 -5.95
C THR A 173 -18.09 4.57 -6.03
N PRO A 174 -17.57 5.19 -4.95
CA PRO A 174 -17.08 6.56 -5.01
C PRO A 174 -15.81 6.77 -5.85
N LEU A 175 -15.18 5.68 -6.29
CA LEU A 175 -13.95 5.71 -7.11
C LEU A 175 -14.25 5.67 -8.61
N ILE A 176 -15.53 5.45 -9.00
CA ILE A 176 -15.97 5.47 -10.39
C ILE A 176 -16.15 6.92 -10.79
N THR A 177 -15.30 7.40 -11.69
CA THR A 177 -15.30 8.80 -12.14
C THR A 177 -16.06 9.00 -13.44
N GLU A 178 -16.22 7.95 -14.24
CA GLU A 178 -16.86 8.02 -15.56
C GLU A 178 -17.45 6.66 -15.94
N GLU A 179 -18.64 6.68 -16.53
CA GLU A 179 -19.24 5.51 -17.16
C GLU A 179 -19.36 5.78 -18.65
N ILE A 180 -18.74 4.96 -19.46
CA ILE A 180 -18.76 5.08 -20.93
C ILE A 180 -19.76 4.04 -21.48
N PRO A 181 -20.71 4.45 -22.36
CA PRO A 181 -21.68 3.56 -22.97
C PRO A 181 -21.06 2.53 -23.92
#